data_7e31416a649e0d651dc9c940a5791c1a
#
_entry.id   7e31416a649e0d651dc9c940a5791c1a
#
_cell.length_a   1.000
_cell.length_b   1.000
_cell.length_c   1.000
_cell.angle_alpha   90.00
_cell.angle_beta   90.00
_cell.angle_gamma   90.00
#
_symmetry.space_group_name_H-M   'P 1'
#
loop_
_entity.id
_entity.type
_entity.pdbx_description
1 polymer ?
#
loop_
_entity_poly.entity_id
_entity_poly.type
_entity_poly.pdbx_seq_one_letter_code
_entity_poly.pdbx_strand_id
1 'polypeptide(L)'
;KKEYSEYVTKYASQYGVEENLIYALIKAESNFDPNAVSHQNAKGLMQLMQSTAQDLAKKSKIELNNENILDPDVNIQLGTQYIASLLNKYDCVEVALAAYNAGSGNVDKWISSGKIKADGSDIENIPYKETNTYVRKIMRDYEIYKQL
;
A
#
# COMPACT_ATOMS: atom_id res chain seq x y z
N LYS A 1 17.21 -4.57 -13.95
CA LYS A 1 16.98 -3.33 -13.21
C LYS A 1 15.49 -3.11 -12.99
N LYS A 2 15.11 -2.80 -11.77
CA LYS A 2 13.70 -2.57 -11.43
C LYS A 2 13.26 -1.18 -11.85
N GLU A 3 12.05 -1.08 -12.40
CA GLU A 3 11.45 0.19 -12.77
C GLU A 3 11.24 1.07 -11.53
N TYR A 4 11.39 2.37 -11.70
CA TYR A 4 11.20 3.38 -10.63
C TYR A 4 12.11 3.21 -9.42
N SER A 5 13.24 2.51 -9.60
CA SER A 5 14.15 2.18 -8.49
C SER A 5 14.65 3.41 -7.75
N GLU A 6 14.88 4.52 -8.43
CA GLU A 6 15.36 5.74 -7.75
C GLU A 6 14.33 6.25 -6.73
N TYR A 7 13.05 6.22 -7.07
CA TYR A 7 11.99 6.67 -6.15
C TYR A 7 11.75 5.65 -5.05
N VAL A 8 11.71 4.38 -5.40
CA VAL A 8 11.49 3.30 -4.41
C VAL A 8 12.61 3.30 -3.37
N THR A 9 13.86 3.36 -3.80
CA THR A 9 15.00 3.38 -2.88
C THR A 9 14.95 4.61 -1.97
N LYS A 10 14.67 5.76 -2.54
CA LYS A 10 14.61 7.03 -1.79
C LYS A 10 13.55 6.98 -0.69
N TYR A 11 12.33 6.62 -1.05
CA TYR A 11 11.22 6.67 -0.10
C TYR A 11 11.18 5.48 0.85
N ALA A 12 11.67 4.32 0.42
CA ALA A 12 11.89 3.19 1.34
C ALA A 12 12.80 3.61 2.49
N SER A 13 13.89 4.29 2.17
CA SER A 13 14.83 4.80 3.18
C SER A 13 14.18 5.86 4.06
N GLN A 14 13.49 6.82 3.43
CA GLN A 14 12.89 7.95 4.15
C GLN A 14 11.82 7.50 5.15
N TYR A 15 11.00 6.54 4.79
CA TYR A 15 9.87 6.09 5.63
C TYR A 15 10.11 4.77 6.34
N GLY A 16 11.27 4.16 6.17
CA GLY A 16 11.61 2.92 6.87
C GLY A 16 10.82 1.71 6.41
N VAL A 17 10.53 1.62 5.10
CA VAL A 17 9.80 0.49 4.51
C VAL A 17 10.76 -0.30 3.62
N GLU A 18 10.65 -1.62 3.63
CA GLU A 18 11.46 -2.46 2.76
C GLU A 18 11.11 -2.24 1.28
N GLU A 19 12.15 -2.09 0.44
CA GLU A 19 11.95 -1.87 -1.00
C GLU A 19 11.12 -2.98 -1.63
N ASN A 20 11.37 -4.22 -1.25
CA ASN A 20 10.68 -5.38 -1.82
C ASN A 20 9.17 -5.32 -1.57
N LEU A 21 8.75 -4.79 -0.43
CA LEU A 21 7.33 -4.60 -0.13
C LEU A 21 6.72 -3.53 -1.02
N ILE A 22 7.44 -2.44 -1.27
CA ILE A 22 6.96 -1.38 -2.16
C ILE A 22 6.80 -1.91 -3.58
N TYR A 23 7.78 -2.68 -4.08
CA TYR A 23 7.66 -3.28 -5.41
C TYR A 23 6.47 -4.24 -5.50
N ALA A 24 6.24 -5.05 -4.48
CA ALA A 24 5.11 -5.97 -4.45
C ALA A 24 3.77 -5.21 -4.46
N LEU A 25 3.69 -4.09 -3.73
CA LEU A 25 2.52 -3.21 -3.75
C LEU A 25 2.29 -2.60 -5.13
N ILE A 26 3.31 -2.01 -5.75
CA ILE A 26 3.18 -1.40 -7.07
C ILE A 26 2.73 -2.44 -8.10
N LYS A 27 3.29 -3.64 -8.04
CA LYS A 27 2.90 -4.72 -8.95
C LYS A 27 1.42 -5.07 -8.79
N ALA A 28 0.96 -5.25 -7.55
CA ALA A 28 -0.42 -5.63 -7.28
C ALA A 28 -1.40 -4.51 -7.65
N GLU A 29 -1.05 -3.26 -7.36
CA GLU A 29 -1.97 -2.14 -7.54
C GLU A 29 -2.10 -1.70 -9.00
N SER A 30 -1.00 -1.57 -9.70
CA SER A 30 -0.99 -0.98 -11.05
C SER A 30 -0.25 -1.80 -12.09
N ASN A 31 0.42 -2.88 -11.70
CA ASN A 31 1.35 -3.60 -12.56
C ASN A 31 2.35 -2.65 -13.22
N PHE A 32 2.84 -1.67 -12.44
CA PHE A 32 3.82 -0.66 -12.87
C PHE A 32 3.30 0.32 -13.93
N ASP A 33 1.97 0.50 -14.02
CA ASP A 33 1.38 1.51 -14.91
C ASP A 33 1.19 2.82 -14.14
N PRO A 34 1.98 3.87 -14.46
CA PRO A 34 1.89 5.14 -13.73
C PRO A 34 0.57 5.89 -13.98
N ASN A 35 -0.14 5.54 -15.03
CA ASN A 35 -1.39 6.21 -15.39
C ASN A 35 -2.62 5.40 -15.00
N ALA A 36 -2.45 4.34 -14.22
CA ALA A 36 -3.57 3.49 -13.82
C ALA A 36 -4.59 4.26 -12.99
N VAL A 37 -5.86 4.10 -13.35
CA VAL A 37 -7.00 4.67 -12.61
C VAL A 37 -8.05 3.57 -12.52
N SER A 38 -8.41 3.18 -11.29
CA SER A 38 -9.44 2.15 -11.07
C SER A 38 -10.84 2.74 -11.24
N HIS A 39 -11.87 1.86 -11.34
CA HIS A 39 -13.25 2.35 -11.39
C HIS A 39 -13.70 2.97 -10.07
N GLN A 40 -12.99 2.76 -8.99
CA GLN A 40 -13.21 3.48 -7.74
C GLN A 40 -12.40 4.77 -7.66
N ASN A 41 -11.71 5.11 -8.76
CA ASN A 41 -10.91 6.32 -8.90
C ASN A 41 -9.65 6.37 -8.02
N ALA A 42 -9.10 5.21 -7.69
CA ALA A 42 -7.75 5.12 -7.12
C ALA A 42 -6.72 5.35 -8.24
N LYS A 43 -5.65 6.07 -7.95
CA LYS A 43 -4.77 6.61 -8.98
C LYS A 43 -3.30 6.24 -8.82
N GLY A 44 -2.67 5.95 -9.94
CA GLY A 44 -1.23 5.85 -10.09
C GLY A 44 -0.63 4.52 -9.68
N LEU A 45 0.68 4.50 -9.59
CA LEU A 45 1.45 3.29 -9.32
C LEU A 45 1.01 2.56 -8.06
N MET A 46 0.70 3.29 -7.00
CA MET A 46 0.31 2.71 -5.71
C MET A 46 -1.19 2.87 -5.42
N GLN A 47 -1.98 3.29 -6.42
CA GLN A 47 -3.44 3.35 -6.37
C GLN A 47 -3.99 4.06 -5.14
N LEU A 48 -3.74 5.36 -5.08
CA LEU A 48 -4.18 6.19 -3.96
C LEU A 48 -5.53 6.81 -4.24
N MET A 49 -6.43 6.72 -3.25
CA MET A 49 -7.67 7.48 -3.25
C MET A 49 -7.37 8.94 -2.98
N GLN A 50 -8.14 9.83 -3.59
CA GLN A 50 -7.91 11.28 -3.53
C GLN A 50 -7.85 11.79 -2.09
N SER A 51 -8.79 11.40 -1.24
CA SER A 51 -8.84 11.88 0.15
C SER A 51 -7.62 11.43 0.94
N THR A 52 -7.23 10.17 0.79
CA THR A 52 -6.04 9.63 1.45
C THR A 52 -4.78 10.37 0.99
N ALA A 53 -4.65 10.55 -0.33
CA ALA A 53 -3.50 11.25 -0.90
C ALA A 53 -3.41 12.69 -0.41
N GLN A 54 -4.55 13.39 -0.30
CA GLN A 54 -4.57 14.77 0.19
C GLN A 54 -4.13 14.87 1.65
N ASP A 55 -4.58 13.95 2.50
CA ASP A 55 -4.18 13.94 3.91
C ASP A 55 -2.67 13.71 4.05
N LEU A 56 -2.14 12.76 3.27
CA LEU A 56 -0.71 12.47 3.28
C LEU A 56 0.11 13.64 2.73
N ALA A 57 -0.37 14.26 1.66
CA ALA A 57 0.31 15.40 1.02
C ALA A 57 0.41 16.59 1.98
N LYS A 58 -0.62 16.83 2.79
CA LYS A 58 -0.58 17.87 3.82
C LYS A 58 0.56 17.64 4.81
N LYS A 59 0.72 16.40 5.27
CA LYS A 59 1.78 16.04 6.22
C LYS A 59 3.17 16.22 5.63
N SER A 60 3.31 16.00 4.33
CA SER A 60 4.60 16.11 3.62
C SER A 60 4.78 17.45 2.94
N LYS A 61 3.83 18.38 3.09
CA LYS A 61 3.86 19.73 2.48
C LYS A 61 3.98 19.69 0.96
N ILE A 62 3.27 18.77 0.34
CA ILE A 62 3.17 18.64 -1.11
C ILE A 62 1.87 19.30 -1.56
N GLU A 63 1.94 20.17 -2.57
CA GLU A 63 0.75 20.68 -3.23
C GLU A 63 0.25 19.65 -4.23
N LEU A 64 -0.80 18.93 -3.86
CA LEU A 64 -1.35 17.86 -4.67
C LEU A 64 -2.42 18.40 -5.62
N ASN A 65 -2.38 17.93 -6.89
CA ASN A 65 -3.41 18.22 -7.88
C ASN A 65 -3.71 16.97 -8.71
N ASN A 66 -4.65 17.09 -9.66
CA ASN A 66 -5.08 15.94 -10.46
C ASN A 66 -3.99 15.40 -11.40
N GLU A 67 -3.00 16.20 -11.71
CA GLU A 67 -1.91 15.79 -12.60
C GLU A 67 -0.78 15.15 -11.80
N ASN A 68 -0.31 15.83 -10.75
CA ASN A 68 0.87 15.34 -10.04
C ASN A 68 0.60 14.12 -9.15
N ILE A 69 -0.66 13.81 -8.85
CA ILE A 69 -0.98 12.55 -8.16
C ILE A 69 -0.55 11.33 -8.98
N LEU A 70 -0.47 11.48 -10.31
CA LEU A 70 0.00 10.41 -11.20
C LEU A 70 1.51 10.42 -11.41
N ASP A 71 2.20 11.47 -11.00
CA ASP A 71 3.65 11.55 -11.09
C ASP A 71 4.27 10.44 -10.24
N PRO A 72 5.14 9.58 -10.82
CA PRO A 72 5.76 8.50 -10.06
C PRO A 72 6.43 8.92 -8.77
N ASP A 73 7.15 10.06 -8.78
CA ASP A 73 7.81 10.58 -7.59
C ASP A 73 6.80 10.87 -6.48
N VAL A 74 5.73 11.59 -6.80
CA VAL A 74 4.69 11.95 -5.82
C VAL A 74 3.91 10.71 -5.36
N ASN A 75 3.49 9.89 -6.31
CA ASN A 75 2.64 8.73 -6.00
C ASN A 75 3.38 7.70 -5.13
N ILE A 76 4.64 7.40 -5.48
CA ILE A 76 5.45 6.46 -4.69
C ILE A 76 5.74 7.04 -3.30
N GLN A 77 6.03 8.34 -3.19
CA GLN A 77 6.24 8.96 -1.89
C GLN A 77 5.00 8.81 -1.00
N LEU A 78 3.84 9.22 -1.51
CA LEU A 78 2.61 9.17 -0.72
C LEU A 78 2.18 7.74 -0.41
N GLY A 79 2.31 6.82 -1.36
CA GLY A 79 1.98 5.41 -1.13
C GLY A 79 2.89 4.76 -0.10
N THR A 80 4.19 5.06 -0.16
CA THR A 80 5.16 4.55 0.82
C THR A 80 4.90 5.13 2.20
N GLN A 81 4.60 6.42 2.28
CA GLN A 81 4.21 7.07 3.53
C GLN A 81 2.95 6.41 4.12
N TYR A 82 1.99 6.07 3.27
CA TYR A 82 0.75 5.44 3.71
C TYR A 82 0.99 4.05 4.28
N ILE A 83 1.68 3.18 3.55
CA ILE A 83 1.97 1.83 4.09
C ILE A 83 2.83 1.90 5.35
N ALA A 84 3.76 2.86 5.43
CA ALA A 84 4.56 3.06 6.65
C ALA A 84 3.68 3.37 7.85
N SER A 85 2.68 4.24 7.67
CA SER A 85 1.75 4.58 8.76
C SER A 85 0.92 3.38 9.20
N LEU A 86 0.52 2.53 8.25
CA LEU A 86 -0.25 1.33 8.56
C LEU A 86 0.60 0.26 9.24
N LEU A 87 1.86 0.11 8.82
CA LEU A 87 2.79 -0.79 9.49
C LEU A 87 3.05 -0.37 10.93
N ASN A 88 3.08 0.94 11.17
CA ASN A 88 3.22 1.47 12.52
C ASN A 88 1.97 1.22 13.37
N LYS A 89 0.79 1.33 12.77
CA LYS A 89 -0.47 1.14 13.48
C LYS A 89 -0.72 -0.33 13.84
N TYR A 90 -0.47 -1.26 12.90
CA TYR A 90 -0.87 -2.66 13.07
C TYR A 90 0.25 -3.60 13.50
N ASP A 91 1.50 -3.17 13.38
CA ASP A 91 2.67 -3.95 13.79
C ASP A 91 2.73 -5.36 13.15
N CYS A 92 2.13 -5.50 11.97
CA CYS A 92 2.03 -6.75 11.24
C CYS A 92 1.83 -6.44 9.75
N VAL A 93 2.71 -6.97 8.89
CA VAL A 93 2.67 -6.65 7.45
C VAL A 93 1.35 -7.06 6.82
N GLU A 94 0.88 -8.26 7.10
CA GLU A 94 -0.36 -8.79 6.51
C GLU A 94 -1.57 -7.94 6.87
N VAL A 95 -1.69 -7.54 8.12
CA VAL A 95 -2.82 -6.71 8.58
C VAL A 95 -2.70 -5.29 8.01
N ALA A 96 -1.49 -4.74 7.94
CA ALA A 96 -1.28 -3.43 7.31
C ALA A 96 -1.67 -3.45 5.83
N LEU A 97 -1.35 -4.51 5.10
CA LEU A 97 -1.75 -4.67 3.71
C LEU A 97 -3.28 -4.77 3.57
N ALA A 98 -3.93 -5.50 4.47
CA ALA A 98 -5.40 -5.56 4.48
C ALA A 98 -6.00 -4.16 4.65
N ALA A 99 -5.44 -3.35 5.53
CA ALA A 99 -5.89 -1.98 5.75
C ALA A 99 -5.60 -1.07 4.55
N TYR A 100 -4.49 -1.27 3.87
CA TYR A 100 -4.17 -0.52 2.65
C TYR A 100 -5.27 -0.72 1.59
N ASN A 101 -5.74 -1.95 1.45
CA ASN A 101 -6.76 -2.31 0.45
C ASN A 101 -8.19 -2.02 0.92
N ALA A 102 -8.55 -2.42 2.14
CA ALA A 102 -9.93 -2.37 2.62
C ALA A 102 -10.23 -1.18 3.52
N GLY A 103 -9.22 -0.44 3.93
CA GLY A 103 -9.35 0.67 4.88
C GLY A 103 -9.23 0.22 6.32
N SER A 104 -8.68 1.10 7.16
CA SER A 104 -8.48 0.83 8.59
C SER A 104 -9.78 0.57 9.34
N GLY A 105 -10.85 1.26 8.95
CA GLY A 105 -12.15 1.08 9.60
C GLY A 105 -12.66 -0.35 9.53
N ASN A 106 -12.56 -0.96 8.34
CA ASN A 106 -12.97 -2.36 8.16
C ASN A 106 -12.06 -3.31 8.94
N VAL A 107 -10.74 -3.09 8.85
CA VAL A 107 -9.77 -3.96 9.55
C VAL A 107 -9.98 -3.88 11.06
N ASP A 108 -10.16 -2.68 11.60
CA ASP A 108 -10.40 -2.51 13.04
C ASP A 108 -11.67 -3.24 13.48
N LYS A 109 -12.74 -3.19 12.67
CA LYS A 109 -13.97 -3.95 12.92
C LYS A 109 -13.72 -5.45 12.92
N TRP A 110 -12.97 -5.95 11.95
CA TRP A 110 -12.68 -7.38 11.85
C TRP A 110 -11.91 -7.88 13.07
N ILE A 111 -10.96 -7.09 13.54
CA ILE A 111 -10.18 -7.44 14.73
C ILE A 111 -11.08 -7.40 15.97
N SER A 112 -11.81 -6.30 16.17
CA SER A 112 -12.63 -6.14 17.37
C SER A 112 -13.79 -7.15 17.46
N SER A 113 -14.30 -7.61 16.31
CA SER A 113 -15.37 -8.62 16.27
C SER A 113 -14.84 -10.06 16.27
N GLY A 114 -13.52 -10.24 16.31
CA GLY A 114 -12.91 -11.57 16.36
C GLY A 114 -12.85 -12.30 15.02
N LYS A 115 -13.10 -11.63 13.91
CA LYS A 115 -13.05 -12.25 12.58
C LYS A 115 -11.64 -12.57 12.14
N ILE A 116 -10.67 -11.71 12.49
CA ILE A 116 -9.24 -11.96 12.29
C ILE A 116 -8.48 -11.56 13.54
N LYS A 117 -7.28 -12.14 13.69
CA LYS A 117 -6.37 -11.80 14.78
C LYS A 117 -5.48 -10.62 14.38
N ALA A 118 -5.16 -9.79 15.35
CA ALA A 118 -4.29 -8.62 15.13
C ALA A 118 -2.87 -9.01 14.71
N ASP A 119 -2.42 -10.22 15.02
CA ASP A 119 -1.08 -10.70 14.71
C ASP A 119 -0.92 -11.25 13.29
N GLY A 120 -2.00 -11.27 12.50
CA GLY A 120 -1.96 -11.72 11.12
C GLY A 120 -1.84 -13.22 10.92
N SER A 121 -1.98 -14.01 11.99
CA SER A 121 -1.78 -15.47 11.91
C SER A 121 -2.91 -16.19 11.17
N ASP A 122 -4.03 -15.53 10.91
CA ASP A 122 -5.22 -16.12 10.29
C ASP A 122 -5.78 -15.26 9.15
N ILE A 123 -4.91 -14.73 8.30
CA ILE A 123 -5.33 -13.87 7.17
C ILE A 123 -6.29 -14.59 6.21
N GLU A 124 -6.31 -15.90 6.20
CA GLU A 124 -7.26 -16.67 5.41
C GLU A 124 -8.72 -16.37 5.83
N ASN A 125 -8.91 -15.82 7.02
CA ASN A 125 -10.24 -15.47 7.56
C ASN A 125 -10.66 -14.03 7.22
N ILE A 126 -9.86 -13.28 6.47
CA ILE A 126 -10.26 -11.94 6.02
C ILE A 126 -11.58 -12.04 5.27
N PRO A 127 -12.63 -11.30 5.72
CA PRO A 127 -14.00 -11.50 5.18
C PRO A 127 -14.19 -11.06 3.74
N TYR A 128 -13.51 -9.99 3.31
CA TYR A 128 -13.60 -9.52 1.92
C TYR A 128 -12.70 -10.39 1.04
N LYS A 129 -13.32 -11.08 0.08
CA LYS A 129 -12.60 -11.96 -0.82
C LYS A 129 -11.49 -11.23 -1.59
N GLU A 130 -11.78 -10.03 -2.07
CA GLU A 130 -10.78 -9.21 -2.77
C GLU A 130 -9.58 -8.93 -1.88
N THR A 131 -9.79 -8.48 -0.66
CA THR A 131 -8.71 -8.18 0.29
C THR A 131 -7.95 -9.42 0.68
N ASN A 132 -8.65 -10.53 0.90
CA ASN A 132 -8.05 -11.83 1.20
C ASN A 132 -7.05 -12.23 0.12
N THR A 133 -7.49 -12.20 -1.15
CA THR A 133 -6.64 -12.53 -2.30
C THR A 133 -5.49 -11.54 -2.44
N TYR A 134 -5.76 -10.25 -2.24
CA TYR A 134 -4.78 -9.16 -2.33
C TYR A 134 -3.62 -9.38 -1.35
N VAL A 135 -3.93 -9.62 -0.07
CA VAL A 135 -2.88 -9.81 0.95
C VAL A 135 -2.02 -11.03 0.63
N ARG A 136 -2.64 -12.16 0.28
CA ARG A 136 -1.90 -13.38 -0.01
C ARG A 136 -1.01 -13.23 -1.24
N LYS A 137 -1.51 -12.54 -2.27
CA LYS A 137 -0.73 -12.30 -3.49
C LYS A 137 0.48 -11.42 -3.21
N ILE A 138 0.30 -10.33 -2.47
CA ILE A 138 1.40 -9.42 -2.17
C ILE A 138 2.45 -10.12 -1.30
N MET A 139 2.03 -10.88 -0.30
CA MET A 139 2.98 -11.61 0.54
C MET A 139 3.79 -12.60 -0.27
N ARG A 140 3.19 -13.29 -1.23
CA ARG A 140 3.89 -14.20 -2.13
C ARG A 140 4.91 -13.44 -2.99
N ASP A 141 4.51 -12.32 -3.60
CA ASP A 141 5.39 -11.54 -4.46
C ASP A 141 6.52 -10.90 -3.65
N TYR A 142 6.23 -10.45 -2.44
CA TYR A 142 7.22 -9.89 -1.52
C TYR A 142 8.32 -10.91 -1.23
N GLU A 143 7.95 -12.16 -0.95
CA GLU A 143 8.93 -13.22 -0.72
C GLU A 143 9.75 -13.52 -1.98
N ILE A 144 9.14 -13.49 -3.16
CA ILE A 144 9.85 -13.65 -4.43
C ILE A 144 10.85 -12.51 -4.65
N TYR A 145 10.46 -11.26 -4.42
CA TYR A 145 11.35 -10.12 -4.58
C TYR A 145 12.56 -10.19 -3.66
N LYS A 146 12.41 -10.73 -2.46
CA LYS A 146 13.53 -10.91 -1.52
C LYS A 146 14.61 -11.83 -2.06
N GLN A 147 14.29 -12.71 -2.99
CA GLN A 147 15.20 -13.70 -3.54
C GLN A 147 15.89 -13.22 -4.84
N LEU A 148 15.54 -12.07 -5.36
CA LEU A 148 16.11 -11.56 -6.61
C LEU A 148 17.43 -10.78 -6.43
#